data_598f00883ac7928e2d200b350fce1631
#
_entry.id   598f00883ac7928e2d200b350fce1631
#
_cell.length_a   1.000
_cell.length_b   1.000
_cell.length_c   1.000
_cell.angle_alpha   90.00
_cell.angle_beta   90.00
_cell.angle_gamma   90.00
#
_symmetry.space_group_name_H-M   'P 1'
#
loop_
_entity.id
_entity.type
_entity.pdbx_description
1 polymer ?
#
loop_
_entity_poly.entity_id
_entity_poly.type
_entity_poly.pdbx_seq_one_letter_code
_entity_poly.pdbx_strand_id
1 'polypeptide(L)'
;AVEEVRSFHRNLCEVRVLDPACGSGNFLYVTLEHLKRLEGEVLNLLHDLGESQGLLALEGVTVDPHQFLGLEINPRAARIAEMVLWIGYLQWHFRTHGKVNPPEPVLRDFHNIEHRDALIAYDAVELLRDEAGKPITRWDGITTKTSPITGEQVPDESAQVEQYIYRNPRKAEWPQADYIVGNPPFIGAKRMRAALGDGYSDAVRHTWPEVPESADFVMYWWHIAANIVRADTARRFGFITTNSIKQTFN
;
A
#
# COMPACT_ATOMS: atom_id res chain seq x y z
N ALA A 1 -20.50 -31.41 -4.36
CA ALA A 1 -19.23 -31.15 -5.10
C ALA A 1 -19.37 -29.96 -6.05
N VAL A 2 -20.25 -30.03 -7.10
CA VAL A 2 -20.36 -28.92 -8.09
C VAL A 2 -20.74 -27.59 -7.40
N GLU A 3 -21.75 -27.56 -6.55
CA GLU A 3 -22.20 -26.34 -5.86
C GLU A 3 -21.15 -25.77 -4.90
N GLU A 4 -20.37 -26.61 -4.26
CA GLU A 4 -19.25 -26.17 -3.43
C GLU A 4 -18.15 -25.49 -4.26
N VAL A 5 -17.82 -26.05 -5.42
CA VAL A 5 -16.83 -25.46 -6.34
C VAL A 5 -17.34 -24.15 -6.92
N ARG A 6 -18.63 -24.06 -7.28
CA ARG A 6 -19.26 -22.80 -7.70
C ARG A 6 -19.26 -21.75 -6.58
N SER A 7 -19.58 -22.14 -5.36
CA SER A 7 -19.53 -21.25 -4.20
C SER A 7 -18.11 -20.74 -3.96
N PHE A 8 -17.11 -21.62 -4.08
CA PHE A 8 -15.71 -21.24 -3.99
C PHE A 8 -15.32 -20.24 -5.09
N HIS A 9 -15.75 -20.47 -6.34
CA HIS A 9 -15.50 -19.54 -7.45
C HIS A 9 -16.11 -18.16 -7.18
N ARG A 10 -17.36 -18.08 -6.75
CA ARG A 10 -18.01 -16.81 -6.36
C ARG A 10 -17.21 -16.09 -5.28
N ASN A 11 -16.86 -16.81 -4.20
CA ASN A 11 -16.06 -16.23 -3.13
C ASN A 11 -14.70 -15.75 -3.59
N LEU A 12 -14.05 -16.46 -4.53
CA LEU A 12 -12.78 -16.06 -5.12
C LEU A 12 -12.89 -14.74 -5.89
N CYS A 13 -13.99 -14.54 -6.62
CA CYS A 13 -14.28 -13.33 -7.38
C CYS A 13 -14.73 -12.14 -6.51
N GLU A 14 -15.09 -12.39 -5.24
CA GLU A 14 -15.50 -11.34 -4.28
C GLU A 14 -14.37 -10.94 -3.32
N VAL A 15 -13.32 -11.75 -3.20
CA VAL A 15 -12.18 -11.48 -2.30
C VAL A 15 -11.54 -10.14 -2.65
N ARG A 16 -11.36 -9.29 -1.63
CA ARG A 16 -10.67 -8.00 -1.75
C ARG A 16 -9.32 -8.05 -1.06
N VAL A 17 -8.30 -7.55 -1.74
CA VAL A 17 -6.91 -7.51 -1.26
C VAL A 17 -6.41 -6.07 -1.24
N LEU A 18 -5.89 -5.63 -0.10
CA LEU A 18 -5.34 -4.30 0.10
C LEU A 18 -3.83 -4.35 0.27
N ASP A 19 -3.12 -3.49 -0.47
CA ASP A 19 -1.72 -3.12 -0.18
C ASP A 19 -1.67 -1.64 0.27
N PRO A 20 -1.47 -1.37 1.57
CA PRO A 20 -1.48 -0.01 2.10
C PRO A 20 -0.17 0.77 1.89
N ALA A 21 0.75 0.25 1.08
CA ALA A 21 1.98 0.91 0.63
C ALA A 21 2.39 0.35 -0.73
N CYS A 22 1.46 0.38 -1.70
CA CYS A 22 1.53 -0.46 -2.89
C CYS A 22 2.64 -0.08 -3.88
N GLY A 23 3.25 1.10 -3.76
CA GLY A 23 4.27 1.55 -4.71
C GLY A 23 3.74 1.50 -6.14
N SER A 24 4.45 0.81 -7.01
CA SER A 24 4.03 0.58 -8.40
C SER A 24 3.10 -0.64 -8.60
N GLY A 25 2.55 -1.20 -7.53
CA GLY A 25 1.54 -2.25 -7.57
C GLY A 25 2.06 -3.69 -7.70
N ASN A 26 3.34 -3.95 -7.44
CA ASN A 26 3.94 -5.28 -7.66
C ASN A 26 3.24 -6.39 -6.85
N PHE A 27 2.93 -6.16 -5.56
CA PHE A 27 2.23 -7.15 -4.74
C PHE A 27 0.82 -7.41 -5.26
N LEU A 28 0.10 -6.36 -5.63
CA LEU A 28 -1.25 -6.47 -6.17
C LEU A 28 -1.25 -7.20 -7.52
N TYR A 29 -0.28 -6.89 -8.39
CA TYR A 29 -0.11 -7.58 -9.68
C TYR A 29 0.14 -9.08 -9.51
N VAL A 30 1.09 -9.47 -8.65
CA VAL A 30 1.39 -10.89 -8.39
C VAL A 30 0.19 -11.59 -7.77
N THR A 31 -0.54 -10.92 -6.89
CA THR A 31 -1.78 -11.46 -6.30
C THR A 31 -2.85 -11.66 -7.36
N LEU A 32 -3.03 -10.72 -8.28
CA LEU A 32 -3.94 -10.86 -9.42
C LEU A 32 -3.58 -12.09 -10.28
N GLU A 33 -2.29 -12.26 -10.62
CA GLU A 33 -1.84 -13.45 -11.37
C GLU A 33 -2.17 -14.76 -10.65
N HIS A 34 -1.93 -14.83 -9.35
CA HIS A 34 -2.23 -16.03 -8.56
C HIS A 34 -3.73 -16.31 -8.48
N LEU A 35 -4.57 -15.30 -8.24
CA LEU A 35 -6.02 -15.47 -8.19
C LEU A 35 -6.57 -15.86 -9.56
N LYS A 36 -6.07 -15.28 -10.65
CA LYS A 36 -6.43 -15.67 -12.01
C LYS A 36 -6.05 -17.11 -12.34
N ARG A 37 -4.88 -17.55 -11.91
CA ARG A 37 -4.46 -18.95 -12.09
C ARG A 37 -5.39 -19.89 -11.32
N LEU A 38 -5.69 -19.56 -10.06
CA LEU A 38 -6.60 -20.34 -9.23
C LEU A 38 -8.01 -20.39 -9.82
N GLU A 39 -8.51 -19.27 -10.34
CA GLU A 39 -9.78 -19.20 -11.07
C GLU A 39 -9.79 -20.17 -12.25
N GLY A 40 -8.71 -20.19 -13.05
CA GLY A 40 -8.56 -21.14 -14.17
C GLY A 40 -8.61 -22.59 -13.73
N GLU A 41 -7.96 -22.97 -12.63
CA GLU A 41 -8.01 -24.31 -12.06
C GLU A 41 -9.42 -24.68 -11.60
N VAL A 42 -10.14 -23.74 -10.98
CA VAL A 42 -11.55 -23.94 -10.54
C VAL A 42 -12.50 -24.13 -11.72
N LEU A 43 -12.33 -23.33 -12.79
CA LEU A 43 -13.15 -23.44 -14.00
C LEU A 43 -12.91 -24.77 -14.74
N ASN A 44 -11.65 -25.24 -14.79
CA ASN A 44 -11.33 -26.55 -15.34
C ASN A 44 -11.98 -27.67 -14.52
N LEU A 45 -11.92 -27.60 -13.18
CA LEU A 45 -12.59 -28.57 -12.32
C LEU A 45 -14.10 -28.61 -12.53
N LEU A 46 -14.76 -27.46 -12.70
CA LEU A 46 -16.19 -27.40 -13.01
C LEU A 46 -16.51 -28.05 -14.36
N HIS A 47 -15.64 -27.83 -15.35
CA HIS A 47 -15.76 -28.48 -16.66
C HIS A 47 -15.66 -30.01 -16.54
N ASP A 48 -14.68 -30.51 -15.80
CA ASP A 48 -14.48 -31.95 -15.58
C ASP A 48 -15.65 -32.60 -14.82
N LEU A 49 -16.36 -31.81 -14.01
CA LEU A 49 -17.59 -32.23 -13.31
C LEU A 49 -18.85 -32.17 -14.20
N GLY A 50 -18.71 -31.86 -15.49
CA GLY A 50 -19.77 -31.86 -16.48
C GLY A 50 -20.50 -30.52 -16.65
N GLU A 51 -19.98 -29.44 -16.05
CA GLU A 51 -20.53 -28.12 -16.25
C GLU A 51 -20.07 -27.52 -17.59
N SER A 52 -20.98 -26.92 -18.34
CA SER A 52 -20.60 -26.23 -19.56
C SER A 52 -19.91 -24.88 -19.22
N GLN A 53 -18.70 -24.67 -19.74
CA GLN A 53 -17.94 -23.40 -19.59
C GLN A 53 -18.77 -22.15 -19.97
N GLY A 54 -19.74 -22.31 -20.86
CA GLY A 54 -20.61 -21.21 -21.31
C GLY A 54 -21.53 -20.61 -20.26
N LEU A 55 -21.90 -21.37 -19.20
CA LEU A 55 -22.76 -20.86 -18.14
C LEU A 55 -22.02 -19.90 -17.19
N LEU A 56 -20.76 -20.18 -16.87
CA LEU A 56 -19.94 -19.34 -15.98
C LEU A 56 -19.45 -18.07 -16.68
N ALA A 57 -19.12 -18.16 -17.95
CA ALA A 57 -18.76 -16.99 -18.77
C ALA A 57 -19.97 -16.05 -19.01
N LEU A 58 -21.19 -16.57 -18.97
CA LEU A 58 -22.41 -15.78 -19.12
C LEU A 58 -22.77 -14.97 -17.86
N GLU A 59 -22.33 -15.39 -16.68
CA GLU A 59 -22.62 -14.69 -15.42
C GLU A 59 -21.70 -13.47 -15.20
N GLY A 60 -20.64 -13.28 -16.00
CA GLY A 60 -19.71 -12.15 -15.88
C GLY A 60 -18.91 -12.11 -14.58
N VAL A 61 -18.98 -13.19 -13.79
CA VAL A 61 -18.28 -13.30 -12.50
C VAL A 61 -16.88 -13.83 -12.76
N THR A 62 -15.88 -12.98 -12.57
CA THR A 62 -14.46 -13.28 -12.81
C THR A 62 -13.58 -12.48 -11.87
N VAL A 63 -12.41 -13.01 -11.57
CA VAL A 63 -11.38 -12.23 -10.87
C VAL A 63 -10.94 -11.06 -11.76
N ASP A 64 -11.00 -9.86 -11.24
CA ASP A 64 -10.67 -8.65 -11.97
C ASP A 64 -9.90 -7.60 -11.13
N PRO A 65 -9.36 -6.53 -11.72
CA PRO A 65 -8.59 -5.53 -11.01
C PRO A 65 -9.31 -4.79 -9.88
N HIS A 66 -10.65 -4.73 -9.86
CA HIS A 66 -11.43 -4.03 -8.82
C HIS A 66 -11.27 -4.65 -7.43
N GLN A 67 -10.86 -5.91 -7.34
CA GLN A 67 -10.62 -6.62 -6.09
C GLN A 67 -9.33 -6.16 -5.39
N PHE A 68 -8.44 -5.44 -6.10
CA PHE A 68 -7.11 -5.07 -5.63
C PHE A 68 -7.06 -3.60 -5.30
N LEU A 69 -6.95 -3.30 -4.01
CA LEU A 69 -6.95 -1.96 -3.44
C LEU A 69 -5.54 -1.55 -3.06
N GLY A 70 -5.17 -0.31 -3.31
CA GLY A 70 -3.85 0.20 -2.94
C GLY A 70 -3.91 1.60 -2.34
N LEU A 71 -3.02 1.87 -1.38
CA LEU A 71 -2.73 3.20 -0.89
C LEU A 71 -1.29 3.55 -1.24
N GLU A 72 -1.06 4.72 -1.83
CA GLU A 72 0.28 5.17 -2.20
C GLU A 72 0.39 6.70 -2.08
N ILE A 73 1.44 7.16 -1.41
CA ILE A 73 1.68 8.59 -1.20
C ILE A 73 2.33 9.27 -2.42
N ASN A 74 3.03 8.49 -3.26
CA ASN A 74 3.64 9.01 -4.47
C ASN A 74 2.63 8.99 -5.64
N PRO A 75 2.21 10.13 -6.17
CA PRO A 75 1.17 10.18 -7.21
C PRO A 75 1.57 9.49 -8.51
N ARG A 76 2.87 9.42 -8.83
CA ARG A 76 3.35 8.70 -10.02
C ARG A 76 3.28 7.20 -9.81
N ALA A 77 3.69 6.73 -8.63
CA ALA A 77 3.65 5.31 -8.29
C ALA A 77 2.20 4.80 -8.25
N ALA A 78 1.27 5.56 -7.67
CA ALA A 78 -0.15 5.23 -7.65
C ALA A 78 -0.73 5.02 -9.06
N ARG A 79 -0.44 5.94 -9.98
CA ARG A 79 -0.86 5.81 -11.39
C ARG A 79 -0.22 4.62 -12.11
N ILE A 80 1.05 4.33 -11.80
CA ILE A 80 1.74 3.16 -12.36
C ILE A 80 1.09 1.88 -11.83
N ALA A 81 0.76 1.83 -10.54
CA ALA A 81 0.10 0.67 -9.94
C ALA A 81 -1.24 0.34 -10.62
N GLU A 82 -2.05 1.35 -10.88
CA GLU A 82 -3.31 1.19 -11.62
C GLU A 82 -3.08 0.64 -13.03
N MET A 83 -2.14 1.23 -13.78
CA MET A 83 -1.78 0.76 -15.11
C MET A 83 -1.26 -0.68 -15.11
N VAL A 84 -0.41 -1.03 -14.14
CA VAL A 84 0.19 -2.37 -14.02
C VAL A 84 -0.88 -3.43 -13.78
N LEU A 85 -1.86 -3.14 -12.92
CA LEU A 85 -2.99 -4.05 -12.69
C LEU A 85 -3.80 -4.29 -13.97
N TRP A 86 -4.12 -3.23 -14.70
CA TRP A 86 -4.88 -3.36 -15.96
C TRP A 86 -4.10 -4.04 -17.06
N ILE A 87 -2.83 -3.73 -17.23
CA ILE A 87 -1.96 -4.40 -18.21
C ILE A 87 -1.87 -5.91 -17.87
N GLY A 88 -1.68 -6.25 -16.60
CA GLY A 88 -1.65 -7.63 -16.14
C GLY A 88 -2.95 -8.39 -16.43
N TYR A 89 -4.08 -7.76 -16.13
CA TYR A 89 -5.40 -8.31 -16.44
C TYR A 89 -5.60 -8.53 -17.93
N LEU A 90 -5.25 -7.55 -18.77
CA LEU A 90 -5.35 -7.66 -20.22
C LEU A 90 -4.43 -8.74 -20.81
N GLN A 91 -3.18 -8.81 -20.34
CA GLN A 91 -2.24 -9.85 -20.76
C GLN A 91 -2.78 -11.24 -20.45
N TRP A 92 -3.37 -11.41 -19.26
CA TRP A 92 -4.02 -12.66 -18.88
C TRP A 92 -5.24 -12.93 -19.78
N HIS A 93 -6.13 -11.93 -19.95
CA HIS A 93 -7.32 -12.06 -20.77
C HIS A 93 -7.00 -12.51 -22.21
N PHE A 94 -6.06 -11.85 -22.89
CA PHE A 94 -5.66 -12.21 -24.25
C PHE A 94 -4.91 -13.54 -24.34
N ARG A 95 -4.21 -13.94 -23.30
CA ARG A 95 -3.56 -15.27 -23.23
C ARG A 95 -4.61 -16.37 -23.14
N THR A 96 -5.70 -16.15 -22.45
CA THR A 96 -6.74 -17.15 -22.19
C THR A 96 -7.83 -17.15 -23.27
N HIS A 97 -8.25 -15.98 -23.73
CA HIS A 97 -9.38 -15.81 -24.65
C HIS A 97 -8.96 -15.40 -26.08
N GLY A 98 -7.66 -15.34 -26.37
CA GLY A 98 -7.13 -14.94 -27.65
C GLY A 98 -7.46 -13.48 -27.99
N LYS A 99 -8.00 -13.24 -29.19
CA LYS A 99 -8.29 -11.87 -29.67
C LYS A 99 -9.70 -11.34 -29.27
N VAL A 100 -10.38 -12.01 -28.37
CA VAL A 100 -11.69 -11.56 -27.87
C VAL A 100 -11.50 -10.34 -26.98
N ASN A 101 -12.22 -9.27 -27.24
CA ASN A 101 -12.16 -8.07 -26.41
C ASN A 101 -12.69 -8.37 -25.00
N PRO A 102 -12.05 -7.81 -23.95
CA PRO A 102 -12.57 -7.90 -22.60
C PRO A 102 -13.94 -7.24 -22.49
N PRO A 103 -14.81 -7.71 -21.59
CA PRO A 103 -16.19 -7.22 -21.48
C PRO A 103 -16.30 -5.75 -21.05
N GLU A 104 -15.28 -5.20 -20.41
CA GLU A 104 -15.26 -3.82 -19.96
C GLU A 104 -14.19 -2.98 -20.67
N PRO A 105 -14.49 -1.70 -20.96
CA PRO A 105 -13.47 -0.80 -21.47
C PRO A 105 -12.41 -0.51 -20.41
N VAL A 106 -11.15 -0.72 -20.77
CA VAL A 106 -9.94 -0.59 -19.93
C VAL A 106 -9.70 0.84 -19.39
N LEU A 107 -10.48 1.81 -19.82
CA LEU A 107 -10.24 3.25 -19.56
C LEU A 107 -11.20 3.87 -18.52
N ARG A 108 -11.77 3.11 -17.62
CA ARG A 108 -12.48 3.66 -16.48
C ARG A 108 -11.50 3.91 -15.32
N ASP A 109 -11.60 5.08 -14.71
CA ASP A 109 -10.96 5.37 -13.45
C ASP A 109 -11.73 4.63 -12.33
N PHE A 110 -11.17 3.56 -11.82
CA PHE A 110 -11.84 2.69 -10.85
C PHE A 110 -11.59 3.07 -9.41
N HIS A 111 -10.71 4.07 -9.18
CA HIS A 111 -10.37 4.56 -7.83
C HIS A 111 -9.98 3.46 -6.84
N ASN A 112 -9.49 2.33 -7.32
CA ASN A 112 -9.02 1.23 -6.48
C ASN A 112 -7.59 1.45 -5.96
N ILE A 113 -6.83 2.35 -6.56
CA ILE A 113 -5.54 2.83 -6.07
C ILE A 113 -5.70 4.29 -5.66
N GLU A 114 -5.65 4.54 -4.34
CA GLU A 114 -5.83 5.86 -3.79
C GLU A 114 -4.48 6.55 -3.56
N HIS A 115 -4.34 7.77 -4.12
CA HIS A 115 -3.18 8.61 -3.84
C HIS A 115 -3.39 9.34 -2.51
N ARG A 116 -2.92 8.75 -1.43
CA ARG A 116 -2.97 9.34 -0.08
C ARG A 116 -2.03 8.64 0.89
N ASP A 117 -1.82 9.27 2.03
CA ASP A 117 -1.08 8.67 3.13
C ASP A 117 -1.89 7.53 3.78
N ALA A 118 -1.21 6.42 4.11
CA ALA A 118 -1.82 5.26 4.75
C ALA A 118 -1.89 5.38 6.28
N LEU A 119 -1.12 6.28 6.89
CA LEU A 119 -1.05 6.40 8.36
C LEU A 119 -1.88 7.56 8.89
N ILE A 120 -1.81 8.73 8.23
CA ILE A 120 -2.49 9.93 8.68
C ILE A 120 -3.32 10.59 7.57
N ALA A 121 -4.47 11.11 7.96
CA ALA A 121 -5.21 12.10 7.20
C ALA A 121 -5.03 13.47 7.89
N TYR A 122 -5.02 14.54 7.13
CA TYR A 122 -4.82 15.90 7.64
C TYR A 122 -5.55 16.91 6.74
N ASP A 123 -5.82 18.09 7.28
CA ASP A 123 -6.56 19.12 6.53
C ASP A 123 -5.63 19.92 5.61
N ALA A 124 -4.40 20.20 6.06
CA ALA A 124 -3.40 20.93 5.29
C ALA A 124 -1.98 20.61 5.75
N VAL A 125 -1.01 20.84 4.85
CA VAL A 125 0.41 20.91 5.17
C VAL A 125 0.87 22.34 4.97
N GLU A 126 1.38 22.96 6.02
CA GLU A 126 1.79 24.36 6.01
C GLU A 126 3.29 24.48 6.28
N LEU A 127 3.95 25.38 5.55
CA LEU A 127 5.34 25.71 5.79
C LEU A 127 5.47 26.49 7.11
N LEU A 128 6.29 25.97 8.03
CA LEU A 128 6.55 26.63 9.30
C LEU A 128 7.36 27.90 9.09
N ARG A 129 6.86 29.02 9.63
CA ARG A 129 7.48 30.34 9.48
C ARG A 129 7.77 30.95 10.84
N ASP A 130 8.85 31.75 10.92
CA ASP A 130 9.14 32.56 12.08
C ASP A 130 8.23 33.82 12.17
N GLU A 131 8.41 34.62 13.21
CA GLU A 131 7.63 35.85 13.45
C GLU A 131 7.80 36.89 12.32
N ALA A 132 8.90 36.83 11.55
CA ALA A 132 9.16 37.68 10.39
C ALA A 132 8.59 37.10 9.08
N GLY A 133 7.91 35.94 9.14
CA GLY A 133 7.34 35.26 7.97
C GLY A 133 8.36 34.48 7.14
N LYS A 134 9.61 34.33 7.58
CA LYS A 134 10.65 33.55 6.90
C LYS A 134 10.47 32.05 7.19
N PRO A 135 10.67 31.16 6.19
CA PRO A 135 10.67 29.73 6.40
C PRO A 135 11.64 29.31 7.49
N ILE A 136 11.18 28.51 8.44
CA ILE A 136 12.04 27.84 9.40
C ILE A 136 12.65 26.63 8.73
N THR A 137 13.98 26.54 8.80
CA THR A 137 14.75 25.44 8.20
C THR A 137 15.59 24.75 9.28
N ARG A 138 16.00 23.52 9.00
CA ARG A 138 17.03 22.82 9.77
C ARG A 138 18.00 22.11 8.84
N TRP A 139 19.15 21.70 9.38
CA TRP A 139 20.04 20.79 8.65
C TRP A 139 19.30 19.48 8.29
N ASP A 140 19.57 18.95 7.09
CA ASP A 140 18.88 17.78 6.53
C ASP A 140 19.12 16.46 7.33
N GLY A 141 20.10 16.45 8.24
CA GLY A 141 20.43 15.29 9.07
C GLY A 141 21.34 14.28 8.36
N ILE A 142 21.76 14.53 7.12
CA ILE A 142 22.48 13.55 6.28
C ILE A 142 23.75 14.17 5.67
N THR A 143 23.65 15.36 5.08
CA THR A 143 24.74 15.97 4.32
C THR A 143 25.85 16.44 5.23
N THR A 144 27.07 15.95 4.96
CA THR A 144 28.27 16.31 5.72
C THR A 144 29.31 16.97 4.82
N LYS A 145 30.20 17.76 5.43
CA LYS A 145 31.41 18.33 4.78
C LYS A 145 32.64 18.00 5.60
N THR A 146 33.80 17.98 4.94
CA THR A 146 35.07 17.80 5.63
C THR A 146 35.43 19.09 6.34
N SER A 147 35.64 19.04 7.65
CA SER A 147 36.13 20.19 8.44
C SER A 147 37.51 20.60 7.97
N PRO A 148 37.71 21.85 7.62
CA PRO A 148 39.07 22.34 7.22
C PRO A 148 40.04 22.38 8.40
N ILE A 149 39.57 22.27 9.64
CA ILE A 149 40.38 22.36 10.85
C ILE A 149 40.75 20.96 11.35
N THR A 150 39.79 20.04 11.43
CA THR A 150 40.01 18.71 12.02
C THR A 150 40.16 17.60 10.99
N GLY A 151 39.78 17.83 9.73
CA GLY A 151 39.70 16.80 8.68
C GLY A 151 38.54 15.79 8.85
N GLU A 152 37.73 15.93 9.89
CA GLU A 152 36.61 15.04 10.16
C GLU A 152 35.34 15.46 9.38
N GLN A 153 34.43 14.50 9.21
CA GLN A 153 33.11 14.76 8.64
C GLN A 153 32.23 15.48 9.67
N VAL A 154 31.80 16.68 9.35
CA VAL A 154 30.90 17.50 10.17
C VAL A 154 29.63 17.82 9.39
N PRO A 155 28.50 18.10 10.08
CA PRO A 155 27.28 18.54 9.41
C PRO A 155 27.53 19.70 8.46
N ASP A 156 26.97 19.63 7.25
CA ASP A 156 26.98 20.78 6.34
C ASP A 156 25.78 21.70 6.65
N GLU A 157 26.06 22.80 7.33
CA GLU A 157 25.03 23.79 7.71
C GLU A 157 24.35 24.46 6.51
N SER A 158 24.91 24.36 5.30
CA SER A 158 24.27 24.88 4.08
C SER A 158 23.16 23.96 3.56
N ALA A 159 23.20 22.68 3.92
CA ALA A 159 22.20 21.69 3.54
C ALA A 159 20.95 21.82 4.45
N GLN A 160 20.12 22.83 4.15
CA GLN A 160 18.92 23.15 4.93
C GLN A 160 17.66 22.60 4.26
N VAL A 161 16.77 22.03 5.07
CA VAL A 161 15.43 21.61 4.67
C VAL A 161 14.35 22.40 5.40
N GLU A 162 13.32 22.80 4.69
CA GLU A 162 12.17 23.50 5.24
C GLU A 162 11.39 22.63 6.21
N GLN A 163 10.83 23.26 7.24
CA GLN A 163 9.98 22.59 8.22
C GLN A 163 8.51 22.79 7.89
N TYR A 164 7.74 21.71 8.03
CA TYR A 164 6.30 21.72 7.75
C TYR A 164 5.53 21.30 9.00
N ILE A 165 4.29 21.76 9.11
CA ILE A 165 3.32 21.35 10.13
C ILE A 165 2.08 20.78 9.46
N TYR A 166 1.60 19.66 10.00
CA TYR A 166 0.38 19.00 9.54
C TYR A 166 -0.79 19.45 10.41
N ARG A 167 -1.83 20.02 9.80
CA ARG A 167 -3.00 20.55 10.51
C ARG A 167 -4.03 19.45 10.73
N ASN A 168 -4.48 19.33 11.99
CA ASN A 168 -5.49 18.36 12.41
C ASN A 168 -5.16 16.92 11.95
N PRO A 169 -3.97 16.39 12.29
CA PRO A 169 -3.60 15.01 11.90
C PRO A 169 -4.52 14.04 12.65
N ARG A 170 -5.05 13.08 11.90
CA ARG A 170 -5.94 12.04 12.39
C ARG A 170 -5.62 10.70 11.73
N LYS A 171 -6.07 9.60 12.33
CA LYS A 171 -5.84 8.24 11.81
C LYS A 171 -6.43 8.12 10.41
N ALA A 172 -5.62 7.63 9.46
CA ALA A 172 -6.11 7.31 8.13
C ALA A 172 -6.97 6.03 8.19
N GLU A 173 -8.11 6.05 7.51
CA GLU A 173 -8.98 4.87 7.39
C GLU A 173 -8.57 4.07 6.16
N TRP A 174 -8.39 2.76 6.33
CA TRP A 174 -8.08 1.87 5.22
C TRP A 174 -9.35 1.34 4.57
N PRO A 175 -9.36 1.13 3.24
CA PRO A 175 -10.46 0.46 2.57
C PRO A 175 -10.70 -0.93 3.16
N GLN A 176 -11.96 -1.34 3.22
CA GLN A 176 -12.31 -2.66 3.70
C GLN A 176 -11.79 -3.72 2.72
N ALA A 177 -11.07 -4.72 3.23
CA ALA A 177 -10.51 -5.82 2.45
C ALA A 177 -10.47 -7.12 3.28
N ASP A 178 -10.54 -8.27 2.61
CA ASP A 178 -10.42 -9.58 3.25
C ASP A 178 -8.98 -9.90 3.65
N TYR A 179 -8.02 -9.47 2.83
CA TYR A 179 -6.60 -9.70 3.04
C TYR A 179 -5.81 -8.41 2.87
N ILE A 180 -4.78 -8.25 3.70
CA ILE A 180 -3.88 -7.11 3.64
C ILE A 180 -2.47 -7.64 3.39
N VAL A 181 -1.83 -7.19 2.33
CA VAL A 181 -0.47 -7.62 1.95
C VAL A 181 0.38 -6.40 1.61
N GLY A 182 1.70 -6.50 1.67
CA GLY A 182 2.54 -5.40 1.23
C GLY A 182 3.97 -5.45 1.74
N ASN A 183 4.73 -4.43 1.31
CA ASN A 183 6.09 -4.17 1.72
C ASN A 183 6.24 -2.71 2.17
N PRO A 184 5.71 -2.35 3.35
CA PRO A 184 5.79 -0.99 3.88
C PRO A 184 7.23 -0.52 4.06
N PRO A 185 7.51 0.80 4.08
CA PRO A 185 8.86 1.34 4.13
C PRO A 185 9.57 1.03 5.46
N PHE A 186 10.86 0.62 5.35
CA PHE A 186 11.72 0.28 6.49
C PHE A 186 12.59 1.48 6.88
N ILE A 187 12.10 2.26 7.83
CA ILE A 187 12.84 3.39 8.41
C ILE A 187 12.96 3.15 9.90
N GLY A 188 14.19 3.01 10.40
CA GLY A 188 14.43 2.87 11.83
C GLY A 188 14.02 4.12 12.61
N ALA A 189 13.54 3.95 13.83
CA ALA A 189 13.00 5.03 14.68
C ALA A 189 13.93 6.25 14.76
N LYS A 190 15.24 6.05 14.90
CA LYS A 190 16.25 7.12 14.96
C LYS A 190 16.39 7.92 13.66
N ARG A 191 16.00 7.34 12.52
CA ARG A 191 16.12 7.96 11.19
C ARG A 191 14.83 8.59 10.70
N MET A 192 13.70 8.38 11.38
CA MET A 192 12.39 8.87 10.95
C MET A 192 12.39 10.36 10.70
N ARG A 193 12.90 11.18 11.63
CA ARG A 193 12.93 12.63 11.48
C ARG A 193 13.81 13.08 10.31
N ALA A 194 14.96 12.44 10.10
CA ALA A 194 15.83 12.77 8.98
C ALA A 194 15.21 12.37 7.63
N ALA A 195 14.54 11.22 7.57
CA ALA A 195 13.96 10.68 6.34
C ALA A 195 12.60 11.31 5.96
N LEU A 196 11.76 11.60 6.96
CA LEU A 196 10.36 12.01 6.75
C LEU A 196 10.09 13.47 7.11
N GLY A 197 11.04 14.15 7.76
CA GLY A 197 10.87 15.48 8.34
C GLY A 197 10.26 15.44 9.75
N ASP A 198 10.50 16.53 10.51
CA ASP A 198 10.04 16.63 11.89
C ASP A 198 8.51 16.68 11.96
N GLY A 199 7.89 17.55 11.16
CA GLY A 199 6.45 17.77 11.19
C GLY A 199 5.65 16.51 10.90
N TYR A 200 6.05 15.72 9.89
CA TYR A 200 5.41 14.43 9.61
C TYR A 200 5.64 13.42 10.74
N SER A 201 6.86 13.31 11.21
CA SER A 201 7.20 12.38 12.31
C SER A 201 6.41 12.69 13.58
N ASP A 202 6.25 13.97 13.91
CA ASP A 202 5.47 14.40 15.06
C ASP A 202 3.98 14.17 14.85
N ALA A 203 3.45 14.43 13.66
CA ALA A 203 2.06 14.15 13.30
C ALA A 203 1.72 12.66 13.43
N VAL A 204 2.58 11.77 12.89
CA VAL A 204 2.38 10.32 13.00
C VAL A 204 2.42 9.85 14.46
N ARG A 205 3.41 10.28 15.24
CA ARG A 205 3.53 9.90 16.66
C ARG A 205 2.36 10.41 17.49
N HIS A 206 1.92 11.64 17.25
CA HIS A 206 0.75 12.20 17.92
C HIS A 206 -0.54 11.44 17.59
N THR A 207 -0.68 11.03 16.34
CA THR A 207 -1.87 10.32 15.85
C THR A 207 -1.93 8.87 16.34
N TRP A 208 -0.77 8.22 16.53
CA TRP A 208 -0.65 6.83 16.92
C TRP A 208 0.16 6.67 18.22
N PRO A 209 -0.33 7.19 19.37
CA PRO A 209 0.38 7.12 20.64
C PRO A 209 0.52 5.68 21.16
N GLU A 210 -0.25 4.74 20.59
CA GLU A 210 -0.19 3.31 20.94
C GLU A 210 1.08 2.62 20.39
N VAL A 211 1.73 3.21 19.37
CA VAL A 211 2.98 2.71 18.81
C VAL A 211 4.14 3.40 19.52
N PRO A 212 5.05 2.65 20.18
CA PRO A 212 6.18 3.26 20.91
C PRO A 212 7.05 4.12 19.98
N GLU A 213 7.58 5.24 20.48
CA GLU A 213 8.48 6.12 19.71
C GLU A 213 9.78 5.44 19.25
N SER A 214 10.18 4.37 19.96
CA SER A 214 11.35 3.53 19.63
C SER A 214 11.08 2.54 18.51
N ALA A 215 9.83 2.35 18.12
CA ALA A 215 9.45 1.40 17.07
C ALA A 215 9.85 1.91 15.68
N ASP A 216 10.25 0.99 14.81
CA ASP A 216 10.54 1.28 13.41
C ASP A 216 9.26 1.69 12.66
N PHE A 217 9.41 2.51 11.61
CA PHE A 217 8.29 3.10 10.88
C PHE A 217 7.30 2.05 10.35
N VAL A 218 7.78 0.91 9.89
CA VAL A 218 6.96 -0.22 9.42
C VAL A 218 5.95 -0.71 10.48
N MET A 219 6.21 -0.49 11.77
CA MET A 219 5.36 -0.96 12.86
C MET A 219 4.01 -0.25 12.93
N TYR A 220 3.89 0.94 12.35
CA TYR A 220 2.59 1.61 12.23
C TYR A 220 1.63 0.82 11.33
N TRP A 221 2.11 0.31 10.19
CA TRP A 221 1.31 -0.59 9.31
C TRP A 221 0.94 -1.88 10.02
N TRP A 222 1.88 -2.47 10.77
CA TRP A 222 1.63 -3.66 11.57
C TRP A 222 0.55 -3.42 12.61
N HIS A 223 0.62 -2.32 13.33
CA HIS A 223 -0.35 -1.95 14.35
C HIS A 223 -1.75 -1.79 13.77
N ILE A 224 -1.87 -1.07 12.65
CA ILE A 224 -3.16 -0.85 11.97
C ILE A 224 -3.74 -2.18 11.48
N ALA A 225 -2.97 -2.97 10.72
CA ALA A 225 -3.41 -4.24 10.17
C ALA A 225 -3.80 -5.24 11.28
N ALA A 226 -3.02 -5.30 12.37
CA ALA A 226 -3.33 -6.16 13.51
C ALA A 226 -4.66 -5.75 14.18
N ASN A 227 -4.94 -4.45 14.30
CA ASN A 227 -6.20 -3.97 14.86
C ASN A 227 -7.38 -4.28 13.94
N ILE A 228 -7.21 -4.16 12.62
CA ILE A 228 -8.23 -4.50 11.61
C ILE A 228 -8.58 -6.00 11.69
N VAL A 229 -7.56 -6.88 11.75
CA VAL A 229 -7.80 -8.32 11.88
C VAL A 229 -8.39 -8.68 13.25
N ARG A 230 -7.96 -8.03 14.33
CA ARG A 230 -8.53 -8.23 15.68
C ARG A 230 -10.00 -7.81 15.76
N ALA A 231 -10.41 -6.82 14.97
CA ALA A 231 -11.79 -6.36 14.86
C ALA A 231 -12.64 -7.23 13.90
N ASP A 232 -12.08 -8.30 13.36
CA ASP A 232 -12.73 -9.22 12.39
C ASP A 232 -13.22 -8.52 11.10
N THR A 233 -12.56 -7.41 10.73
CA THR A 233 -12.88 -6.67 9.50
C THR A 233 -11.94 -7.05 8.34
N ALA A 234 -10.87 -7.80 8.61
CA ALA A 234 -10.08 -8.54 7.62
C ALA A 234 -9.73 -9.92 8.16
N ARG A 235 -9.56 -10.89 7.27
CA ARG A 235 -9.26 -12.28 7.65
C ARG A 235 -7.82 -12.47 8.10
N ARG A 236 -6.87 -11.90 7.33
CA ARG A 236 -5.43 -12.03 7.59
C ARG A 236 -4.66 -10.87 7.00
N PHE A 237 -3.45 -10.64 7.54
CA PHE A 237 -2.47 -9.77 6.90
C PHE A 237 -1.10 -10.43 6.84
N GLY A 238 -0.24 -9.96 5.90
CA GLY A 238 1.14 -10.37 5.77
C GLY A 238 1.98 -9.25 5.16
N PHE A 239 2.98 -8.77 5.91
CA PHE A 239 3.92 -7.76 5.44
C PHE A 239 5.34 -8.31 5.38
N ILE A 240 6.11 -7.88 4.40
CA ILE A 240 7.56 -7.97 4.47
C ILE A 240 8.02 -6.96 5.54
N THR A 241 8.94 -7.37 6.39
CA THR A 241 9.47 -6.54 7.46
C THR A 241 10.92 -6.87 7.75
N THR A 242 11.57 -6.03 8.56
CA THR A 242 12.93 -6.25 9.02
C THR A 242 12.98 -7.28 10.17
N ASN A 243 14.14 -7.86 10.40
CA ASN A 243 14.35 -8.80 11.52
C ASN A 243 14.19 -8.13 12.90
N SER A 244 14.18 -6.80 12.96
CA SER A 244 14.00 -6.01 14.17
C SER A 244 12.65 -6.21 14.85
N ILE A 245 11.64 -6.71 14.13
CA ILE A 245 10.33 -7.05 14.72
C ILE A 245 10.43 -8.06 15.89
N LYS A 246 11.52 -8.84 15.95
CA LYS A 246 11.79 -9.80 17.03
C LYS A 246 12.48 -9.17 18.23
N GLN A 247 12.86 -7.91 18.16
CA GLN A 247 13.55 -7.21 19.23
C GLN A 247 12.55 -6.65 20.25
N THR A 248 12.97 -6.56 21.51
CA THR A 248 12.11 -6.21 22.65
C THR A 248 11.49 -4.80 22.59
N PHE A 249 11.94 -3.95 21.65
CA PHE A 249 11.53 -2.54 21.52
C PHE A 249 10.71 -2.24 20.25
N ASN A 250 10.29 -3.28 19.53
CA ASN A 250 9.38 -3.14 18.37
C ASN A 250 8.05 -3.81 18.65
#